data_85ac3d03a1acec4082e190c9c7953e0f
#
_entry.id   85ac3d03a1acec4082e190c9c7953e0f
#
_cell.length_a   1.000
_cell.length_b   1.000
_cell.length_c   1.000
_cell.angle_alpha   90.00
_cell.angle_beta   90.00
_cell.angle_gamma   90.00
#
_symmetry.space_group_name_H-M   'P 1'
#
loop_
_entity.id
_entity.type
_entity.pdbx_description
1 polymer ?
#
loop_
_entity_poly.entity_id
_entity_poly.type
_entity_poly.pdbx_seq_one_letter_code
_entity_poly.pdbx_strand_id
1 'polypeptide(L)'
;FIIAALVEELIKFGTVRLYVFNKPEFDEVTDGIVYTVAASLGFAVLENLMYSFGPTTVLLIRGVTAVPLHAIASGIMGYFIGLSKTRRCRSAAPGIILAVLIHGFYNFFLFISTYTAILVIPLLVISWRVLRSLIRKAQLFDGAST
;
A
#
# COMPACT_ATOMS: atom_id res chain seq x y z
N PHE A 1 8.34 -11.17 -9.99
CA PHE A 1 8.15 -9.90 -9.26
C PHE A 1 6.67 -9.57 -9.10
N ILE A 2 5.91 -9.49 -10.17
CA ILE A 2 4.47 -9.20 -10.17
C ILE A 2 3.69 -10.25 -9.37
N ILE A 3 4.03 -11.53 -9.49
CA ILE A 3 3.34 -12.61 -8.75
C ILE A 3 3.55 -12.44 -7.24
N ALA A 4 4.77 -12.17 -6.77
CA ALA A 4 5.04 -11.94 -5.36
C ALA A 4 4.25 -10.71 -4.85
N ALA A 5 4.35 -9.58 -5.56
CA ALA A 5 3.59 -8.38 -5.24
C ALA A 5 2.08 -8.62 -5.23
N LEU A 6 1.54 -9.41 -6.18
CA LEU A 6 0.13 -9.77 -6.23
C LEU A 6 -0.30 -10.56 -4.97
N VAL A 7 0.47 -11.58 -4.60
CA VAL A 7 0.15 -12.40 -3.41
C VAL A 7 0.18 -11.53 -2.15
N GLU A 8 1.20 -10.70 -1.98
CA GLU A 8 1.35 -9.84 -0.81
C GLU A 8 0.23 -8.79 -0.72
N GLU A 9 -0.08 -8.10 -1.82
CA GLU A 9 -1.17 -7.10 -1.81
C GLU A 9 -2.55 -7.75 -1.63
N LEU A 10 -2.75 -8.98 -2.14
CA LEU A 10 -3.99 -9.73 -1.87
C LEU A 10 -4.10 -10.18 -0.42
N ILE A 11 -3.01 -10.55 0.24
CA ILE A 11 -3.01 -10.86 1.68
C ILE A 11 -3.40 -9.61 2.49
N LYS A 12 -2.80 -8.45 2.20
CA LYS A 12 -3.14 -7.18 2.87
C LYS A 12 -4.59 -6.77 2.62
N PHE A 13 -5.06 -6.86 1.37
CA PHE A 13 -6.46 -6.65 1.03
C PHE A 13 -7.40 -7.59 1.79
N GLY A 14 -7.07 -8.89 1.79
CA GLY A 14 -7.84 -9.92 2.49
C GLY A 14 -7.93 -9.66 4.00
N THR A 15 -6.82 -9.25 4.61
CA THR A 15 -6.80 -8.88 6.04
C THR A 15 -7.80 -7.76 6.33
N VAL A 16 -7.77 -6.66 5.59
CA VAL A 16 -8.70 -5.55 5.79
C VAL A 16 -10.14 -5.98 5.46
N ARG A 17 -10.33 -6.74 4.38
CA ARG A 17 -11.66 -7.19 3.92
C ARG A 17 -12.35 -8.11 4.92
N LEU A 18 -11.59 -9.01 5.56
CA LEU A 18 -12.15 -10.03 6.46
C LEU A 18 -12.33 -9.49 7.89
N TYR A 19 -11.39 -8.69 8.40
CA TYR A 19 -11.36 -8.32 9.81
C TYR A 19 -11.96 -6.94 10.09
N VAL A 20 -11.89 -5.99 9.15
CA VAL A 20 -12.23 -4.59 9.41
C VAL A 20 -13.38 -4.07 8.56
N PHE A 21 -13.48 -4.50 7.31
CA PHE A 21 -14.42 -3.94 6.33
C PHE A 21 -15.89 -3.91 6.80
N ASN A 22 -16.32 -4.90 7.57
CA ASN A 22 -17.71 -5.01 8.06
C ASN A 22 -17.92 -4.37 9.44
N LYS A 23 -16.89 -3.77 10.02
CA LYS A 23 -17.02 -3.10 11.32
C LYS A 23 -17.76 -1.77 11.16
N PRO A 24 -18.55 -1.37 12.18
CA PRO A 24 -19.26 -0.08 12.16
C PRO A 24 -18.29 1.12 12.15
N GLU A 25 -17.11 0.97 12.74
CA GLU A 25 -16.07 1.98 12.81
C GLU A 25 -15.37 2.23 11.46
N PHE A 26 -15.68 1.42 10.43
CA PHE A 26 -15.21 1.65 9.08
C PHE A 26 -16.35 2.30 8.28
N ASP A 27 -16.53 3.59 8.38
CA ASP A 27 -17.64 4.35 7.77
C ASP A 27 -17.17 5.49 6.85
N GLU A 28 -15.88 5.84 6.90
CA GLU A 28 -15.26 6.87 6.07
C GLU A 28 -14.33 6.32 4.97
N VAL A 29 -14.10 7.13 3.93
CA VAL A 29 -13.10 6.78 2.90
C VAL A 29 -11.69 6.77 3.48
N THR A 30 -11.40 7.68 4.41
CA THR A 30 -10.11 7.79 5.11
C THR A 30 -9.81 6.53 5.92
N ASP A 31 -10.81 5.88 6.50
CA ASP A 31 -10.62 4.62 7.23
C ASP A 31 -10.03 3.52 6.36
N GLY A 32 -10.48 3.43 5.11
CA GLY A 32 -9.90 2.51 4.15
C GLY A 32 -8.39 2.70 3.99
N ILE A 33 -7.91 3.94 3.93
CA ILE A 33 -6.48 4.27 3.85
C ILE A 33 -5.78 3.85 5.16
N VAL A 34 -6.31 4.27 6.31
CA VAL A 34 -5.69 4.04 7.63
C VAL A 34 -5.56 2.55 7.93
N TYR A 35 -6.64 1.80 7.81
CA TYR A 35 -6.62 0.36 8.12
C TYR A 35 -5.74 -0.44 7.16
N THR A 36 -5.72 -0.06 5.87
CA THR A 36 -4.90 -0.77 4.89
C THR A 36 -3.41 -0.45 5.08
N VAL A 37 -3.06 0.79 5.41
CA VAL A 37 -1.68 1.17 5.78
C VAL A 37 -1.25 0.44 7.04
N ALA A 38 -2.09 0.38 8.08
CA ALA A 38 -1.77 -0.35 9.32
C ALA A 38 -1.50 -1.84 9.08
N ALA A 39 -2.37 -2.51 8.30
CA ALA A 39 -2.16 -3.91 7.91
C ALA A 39 -0.86 -4.10 7.11
N SER A 40 -0.56 -3.15 6.22
CA SER A 40 0.64 -3.16 5.39
C SER A 40 1.93 -2.96 6.20
N LEU A 41 1.92 -2.07 7.18
CA LEU A 41 3.06 -1.87 8.08
C LEU A 41 3.31 -3.12 8.93
N GLY A 42 2.26 -3.78 9.42
CA GLY A 42 2.39 -5.07 10.11
C GLY A 42 3.02 -6.14 9.21
N PHE A 43 2.61 -6.22 7.94
CA PHE A 43 3.23 -7.10 6.95
C PHE A 43 4.70 -6.75 6.73
N ALA A 44 5.04 -5.47 6.55
CA ALA A 44 6.41 -5.00 6.33
C ALA A 44 7.34 -5.33 7.51
N VAL A 45 6.82 -5.29 8.75
CA VAL A 45 7.59 -5.72 9.95
C VAL A 45 7.92 -7.20 9.88
N LEU A 46 6.94 -8.06 9.56
CA LEU A 46 7.17 -9.50 9.43
C LEU A 46 8.15 -9.81 8.30
N GLU A 47 8.01 -9.16 7.17
CA GLU A 47 8.93 -9.33 6.04
C GLU A 47 10.35 -8.88 6.39
N ASN A 48 10.52 -7.72 7.03
CA ASN A 48 11.83 -7.24 7.47
C ASN A 48 12.45 -8.14 8.54
N LEU A 49 11.65 -8.79 9.38
CA LEU A 49 12.15 -9.80 10.32
C LEU A 49 12.78 -10.98 9.56
N MET A 50 12.19 -11.42 8.43
CA MET A 50 12.81 -12.47 7.60
C MET A 50 14.13 -11.99 6.97
N TYR A 51 14.22 -10.73 6.57
CA TYR A 51 15.47 -10.14 6.04
C TYR A 51 16.50 -9.82 7.12
N SER A 52 16.16 -9.82 8.40
CA SER A 52 17.11 -9.56 9.51
C SER A 52 18.18 -10.64 9.68
N PHE A 53 17.94 -11.84 9.14
CA PHE A 53 18.93 -12.90 9.08
C PHE A 53 19.99 -12.71 7.97
N GLY A 54 19.83 -11.70 7.12
CA GLY A 54 20.76 -11.32 6.05
C GLY A 54 21.65 -10.14 6.43
N PRO A 55 22.34 -9.53 5.43
CA PRO A 55 23.20 -8.37 5.67
C PRO A 55 22.42 -7.17 6.24
N THR A 56 22.97 -6.55 7.30
CA THR A 56 22.37 -5.38 7.96
C THR A 56 22.12 -4.21 6.98
N THR A 57 22.98 -4.04 5.97
CA THR A 57 22.81 -3.01 4.95
C THR A 57 21.52 -3.18 4.16
N VAL A 58 21.13 -4.42 3.85
CA VAL A 58 19.87 -4.72 3.17
C VAL A 58 18.70 -4.33 4.05
N LEU A 59 18.74 -4.66 5.34
CA LEU A 59 17.69 -4.31 6.29
C LEU A 59 17.51 -2.79 6.42
N LEU A 60 18.63 -2.03 6.49
CA LEU A 60 18.58 -0.57 6.56
C LEU A 60 17.99 0.06 5.28
N ILE A 61 18.44 -0.40 4.10
CA ILE A 61 17.90 0.08 2.82
C ILE A 61 16.41 -0.23 2.72
N ARG A 62 15.98 -1.43 3.11
CA ARG A 62 14.56 -1.81 3.13
C ARG A 62 13.76 -0.94 4.09
N GLY A 63 14.31 -0.59 5.24
CA GLY A 63 13.65 0.30 6.21
C GLY A 63 13.26 1.65 5.59
N VAL A 64 14.12 2.22 4.74
CA VAL A 64 13.89 3.53 4.11
C VAL A 64 13.26 3.46 2.72
N THR A 65 13.15 2.30 2.12
CA THR A 65 12.55 2.13 0.77
C THR A 65 11.35 1.21 0.76
N ALA A 66 11.47 -0.03 1.25
CA ALA A 66 10.39 -1.02 1.21
C ALA A 66 9.25 -0.66 2.17
N VAL A 67 9.55 -0.24 3.41
CA VAL A 67 8.51 0.13 4.39
C VAL A 67 7.65 1.30 3.88
N PRO A 68 8.23 2.43 3.41
CA PRO A 68 7.43 3.48 2.77
C PRO A 68 6.67 3.00 1.53
N LEU A 69 7.27 2.16 0.70
CA LEU A 69 6.58 1.61 -0.46
C LEU A 69 5.32 0.84 -0.08
N HIS A 70 5.43 -0.08 0.88
CA HIS A 70 4.30 -0.86 1.38
C HIS A 70 3.19 0.05 1.89
N ALA A 71 3.51 1.08 2.69
CA ALA A 71 2.54 2.04 3.18
C ALA A 71 1.86 2.83 2.04
N ILE A 72 2.64 3.27 1.04
CA ILE A 72 2.14 4.06 -0.08
C ILE A 72 1.25 3.22 -0.99
N ALA A 73 1.72 2.05 -1.44
CA ALA A 73 0.96 1.16 -2.33
C ALA A 73 -0.36 0.73 -1.69
N SER A 74 -0.29 0.28 -0.44
CA SER A 74 -1.47 -0.15 0.31
C SER A 74 -2.38 1.03 0.68
N GLY A 75 -1.85 2.22 0.93
CA GLY A 75 -2.67 3.42 1.14
C GLY A 75 -3.48 3.81 -0.12
N ILE A 76 -2.89 3.66 -1.31
CA ILE A 76 -3.60 3.84 -2.58
C ILE A 76 -4.72 2.79 -2.72
N MET A 77 -4.43 1.52 -2.44
CA MET A 77 -5.43 0.45 -2.41
C MET A 77 -6.54 0.76 -1.40
N GLY A 78 -6.18 1.22 -0.22
CA GLY A 78 -7.09 1.56 0.87
C GLY A 78 -8.09 2.66 0.50
N TYR A 79 -7.67 3.67 -0.26
CA TYR A 79 -8.59 4.69 -0.79
C TYR A 79 -9.73 4.06 -1.59
N PHE A 80 -9.45 3.11 -2.49
CA PHE A 80 -10.48 2.44 -3.28
C PHE A 80 -11.32 1.46 -2.44
N ILE A 81 -10.75 0.86 -1.39
CA ILE A 81 -11.51 0.07 -0.42
C ILE A 81 -12.52 0.97 0.32
N GLY A 82 -12.09 2.14 0.80
CA GLY A 82 -12.96 3.12 1.43
C GLY A 82 -14.07 3.63 0.51
N LEU A 83 -13.75 3.95 -0.75
CA LEU A 83 -14.76 4.30 -1.76
C LEU A 83 -15.76 3.18 -1.98
N SER A 84 -15.32 1.92 -2.00
CA SER A 84 -16.21 0.76 -2.15
C SER A 84 -17.12 0.58 -0.94
N LYS A 85 -16.59 0.79 0.27
CA LYS A 85 -17.35 0.71 1.53
C LYS A 85 -18.44 1.77 1.58
N THR A 86 -18.12 3.01 1.24
CA THR A 86 -19.04 4.16 1.23
C THR A 86 -19.94 4.21 -0.02
N ARG A 87 -19.94 3.15 -0.84
CA ARG A 87 -20.70 3.02 -2.09
C ARG A 87 -20.43 4.11 -3.14
N ARG A 88 -19.29 4.80 -3.04
CA ARG A 88 -18.86 5.82 -4.01
C ARG A 88 -18.20 5.21 -5.26
N CYS A 89 -17.79 3.93 -5.18
CA CYS A 89 -17.40 3.14 -6.35
C CYS A 89 -17.89 1.69 -6.22
N ARG A 90 -17.92 0.97 -7.36
CA ARG A 90 -18.45 -0.41 -7.41
C ARG A 90 -17.44 -1.46 -6.93
N SER A 91 -16.14 -1.16 -6.95
CA SER A 91 -15.11 -2.15 -6.71
C SER A 91 -13.80 -1.52 -6.22
N ALA A 92 -13.09 -2.21 -5.34
CA ALA A 92 -11.73 -1.87 -4.93
C ALA A 92 -10.64 -2.32 -5.93
N ALA A 93 -11.02 -3.03 -7.01
CA ALA A 93 -10.08 -3.61 -7.97
C ALA A 93 -9.06 -2.62 -8.56
N PRO A 94 -9.41 -1.36 -8.92
CA PRO A 94 -8.42 -0.40 -9.40
C PRO A 94 -7.31 -0.13 -8.38
N GLY A 95 -7.64 -0.07 -7.09
CA GLY A 95 -6.67 0.11 -6.01
C GLY A 95 -5.72 -1.08 -5.87
N ILE A 96 -6.26 -2.30 -5.95
CA ILE A 96 -5.47 -3.54 -5.91
C ILE A 96 -4.49 -3.57 -7.09
N ILE A 97 -4.96 -3.28 -8.30
CA ILE A 97 -4.12 -3.27 -9.51
C ILE A 97 -2.99 -2.25 -9.37
N LEU A 98 -3.30 -1.02 -8.93
CA LEU A 98 -2.29 0.02 -8.74
C LEU A 98 -1.26 -0.39 -7.67
N ALA A 99 -1.69 -0.94 -6.54
CA ALA A 99 -0.78 -1.41 -5.50
C ALA A 99 0.15 -2.52 -6.00
N VAL A 100 -0.38 -3.52 -6.72
CA VAL A 100 0.40 -4.61 -7.33
C VAL A 100 1.41 -4.07 -8.34
N LEU A 101 1.03 -3.11 -9.18
CA LEU A 101 1.93 -2.50 -10.17
C LEU A 101 3.05 -1.72 -9.49
N ILE A 102 2.73 -0.85 -8.52
CA ILE A 102 3.73 -0.05 -7.79
C ILE A 102 4.71 -0.96 -7.08
N HIS A 103 4.20 -1.95 -6.35
CA HIS A 103 5.01 -2.92 -5.62
C HIS A 103 5.84 -3.83 -6.59
N GLY A 104 5.21 -4.30 -7.65
CA GLY A 104 5.87 -5.12 -8.66
C GLY A 104 7.02 -4.38 -9.37
N PHE A 105 6.84 -3.11 -9.73
CA PHE A 105 7.91 -2.28 -10.28
C PHE A 105 9.05 -2.03 -9.30
N TYR A 106 8.74 -1.83 -8.02
CA TYR A 106 9.76 -1.74 -6.98
C TYR A 106 10.64 -2.99 -6.93
N ASN A 107 10.03 -4.17 -6.83
CA ASN A 107 10.75 -5.43 -6.83
C ASN A 107 11.55 -5.64 -8.12
N PHE A 108 10.96 -5.29 -9.26
CA PHE A 108 11.61 -5.38 -10.57
C PHE A 108 12.87 -4.52 -10.66
N PHE A 109 12.81 -3.25 -10.22
CA PHE A 109 13.96 -2.35 -10.27
C PHE A 109 15.10 -2.81 -9.37
N LEU A 110 14.79 -3.36 -8.20
CA LEU A 110 15.81 -3.88 -7.29
C LEU A 110 16.46 -5.17 -7.77
N PHE A 111 15.71 -6.00 -8.51
CA PHE A 111 16.20 -7.31 -8.93
C PHE A 111 17.04 -7.27 -10.20
N ILE A 112 16.74 -6.37 -11.14
CA ILE A 112 17.43 -6.36 -12.45
C ILE A 112 18.89 -5.96 -12.30
N SER A 113 19.17 -4.85 -11.63
CA SER A 113 20.54 -4.42 -11.37
C SER A 113 20.62 -3.30 -10.34
N THR A 114 21.83 -3.08 -9.79
CA THR A 114 22.11 -1.94 -8.90
C THR A 114 21.83 -0.59 -9.61
N TYR A 115 22.02 -0.51 -10.92
CA TYR A 115 21.74 0.72 -11.68
C TYR A 115 20.24 1.03 -11.75
N THR A 116 19.40 0.00 -11.95
CA THR A 116 17.94 0.19 -11.98
C THR A 116 17.36 0.49 -10.62
N ALA A 117 18.04 0.14 -9.54
CA ALA A 117 17.61 0.46 -8.18
C ALA A 117 17.42 1.96 -7.94
N ILE A 118 18.13 2.83 -8.68
CA ILE A 118 17.92 4.29 -8.59
C ILE A 118 16.50 4.71 -8.98
N LEU A 119 15.82 3.93 -9.83
CA LEU A 119 14.44 4.19 -10.26
C LEU A 119 13.41 4.00 -9.14
N VAL A 120 13.80 3.38 -8.03
CA VAL A 120 12.97 3.29 -6.82
C VAL A 120 12.67 4.69 -6.26
N ILE A 121 13.62 5.62 -6.34
CA ILE A 121 13.43 6.98 -5.82
C ILE A 121 12.28 7.71 -6.52
N PRO A 122 12.30 7.89 -7.85
CA PRO A 122 11.18 8.51 -8.56
C PRO A 122 9.87 7.72 -8.41
N LEU A 123 9.91 6.39 -8.36
CA LEU A 123 8.72 5.57 -8.11
C LEU A 123 8.07 5.94 -6.76
N LEU A 124 8.84 6.01 -5.68
CA LEU A 124 8.36 6.40 -4.36
C LEU A 124 7.80 7.82 -4.34
N VAL A 125 8.52 8.78 -4.95
CA VAL A 125 8.10 10.19 -4.99
C VAL A 125 6.79 10.36 -5.75
N ILE A 126 6.66 9.73 -6.92
CA ILE A 126 5.43 9.80 -7.73
C ILE A 126 4.27 9.15 -6.97
N SER A 127 4.47 7.93 -6.46
CA SER A 127 3.44 7.20 -5.73
C SER A 127 3.00 7.92 -4.45
N TRP A 128 3.94 8.55 -3.73
CA TRP A 128 3.63 9.41 -2.59
C TRP A 128 2.76 10.61 -2.97
N ARG A 129 3.08 11.30 -4.08
CA ARG A 129 2.26 12.42 -4.57
C ARG A 129 0.84 11.97 -4.91
N VAL A 130 0.71 10.80 -5.53
CA VAL A 130 -0.60 10.19 -5.81
C VAL A 130 -1.35 9.93 -4.52
N LEU A 131 -0.74 9.21 -3.55
CA LEU A 131 -1.37 8.91 -2.26
C LEU A 131 -1.80 10.20 -1.54
N ARG A 132 -0.93 11.21 -1.48
CA ARG A 132 -1.25 12.50 -0.85
C ARG A 132 -2.47 13.19 -1.50
N SER A 133 -2.59 13.09 -2.83
CA SER A 133 -3.76 13.60 -3.55
C SER A 133 -5.03 12.82 -3.19
N LEU A 134 -4.93 11.50 -3.06
CA LEU A 134 -6.05 10.64 -2.69
C LEU A 134 -6.49 10.86 -1.24
N ILE A 135 -5.56 11.06 -0.30
CA ILE A 135 -5.87 11.42 1.09
C ILE A 135 -6.69 12.72 1.13
N ARG A 136 -6.27 13.76 0.41
CA ARG A 136 -7.02 15.02 0.35
C ARG A 136 -8.43 14.82 -0.20
N LYS A 137 -8.60 13.97 -1.23
CA LYS A 137 -9.92 13.65 -1.78
C LYS A 137 -10.78 12.86 -0.79
N ALA A 138 -10.18 11.92 -0.05
CA ALA A 138 -10.87 11.17 1.00
C ALA A 138 -11.42 12.13 2.06
N GLN A 139 -10.57 13.02 2.59
CA GLN A 139 -10.98 14.02 3.59
C GLN A 139 -12.11 14.93 3.11
N LEU A 140 -12.11 15.31 1.81
CA LEU A 140 -13.22 16.10 1.23
C LEU A 140 -14.51 15.29 1.16
N PHE A 141 -14.44 13.99 0.87
CA PHE A 141 -15.63 13.13 0.85
C PHE A 141 -16.19 12.91 2.25
N ASP A 142 -15.34 12.72 3.23
CA ASP A 142 -15.72 12.45 4.61
C ASP A 142 -16.30 13.72 5.27
N GLY A 143 -15.65 14.89 5.07
CA GLY A 143 -16.16 16.19 5.56
C GLY A 143 -17.45 16.68 4.90
N ALA A 144 -17.84 16.15 3.73
CA ALA A 144 -19.12 16.44 3.09
C ALA A 144 -20.26 15.52 3.58
N SER A 145 -19.95 14.54 4.41
CA SER A 145 -20.90 13.55 4.95
C SER A 145 -21.33 13.85 6.39
N THR A 146 -20.66 14.83 7.05
CA THR A 146 -20.99 15.38 8.37
C THR A 146 -21.84 16.64 8.22
#